data_c4caf78c44cafc60910c7ba056a26626
#
_entry.id   c4caf78c44cafc60910c7ba056a26626
#
_cell.length_a   1.000
_cell.length_b   1.000
_cell.length_c   1.000
_cell.angle_alpha   90.00
_cell.angle_beta   90.00
_cell.angle_gamma   90.00
#
_symmetry.space_group_name_H-M   'P 1'
#
loop_
_entity.id
_entity.type
_entity.pdbx_description
1 polymer ?
#
loop_
_entity_poly.entity_id
_entity_poly.type
_entity_poly.pdbx_seq_one_letter_code
_entity_poly.pdbx_strand_id
1 'polypeptide(L)'
;RKKHKDATHNVPAMVLGDKMQTQWASDDGEPQGTSGAPIVQMLVAQGITNVVVVVTRYFGGIKLGTGGLVRAYTSSAKLGLAAAGVCDVCERNVLTYALDYTYLAKLQNLAAQDAGGKNTAADAGAHSSGDEPAGSGALFTIENLTYTDVVQAALSCVPERVDEVKNLIANLTGGQGRLCSEETRVVRV
;
A
#
# COMPACT_ATOMS: atom_id res chain seq x y z
N ARG A 1 -6.62 2.04 25.88
CA ARG A 1 -6.76 2.14 27.36
C ARG A 1 -7.67 1.07 27.97
N LYS A 2 -8.80 0.68 27.34
CA LYS A 2 -9.69 -0.37 27.92
C LYS A 2 -8.98 -1.73 28.13
N LYS A 3 -8.12 -2.14 27.19
CA LYS A 3 -7.40 -3.44 27.23
C LYS A 3 -6.22 -3.45 28.22
N HIS A 4 -5.57 -2.29 28.44
CA HIS A 4 -4.37 -2.12 29.27
C HIS A 4 -4.60 -1.02 30.30
N LYS A 5 -5.54 -1.26 31.22
CA LYS A 5 -5.94 -0.26 32.23
C LYS A 5 -4.87 0.02 33.26
N ASP A 6 -4.10 -1.02 33.59
CA ASP A 6 -3.05 -0.99 34.61
C ASP A 6 -1.68 -0.55 34.08
N ALA A 7 -1.61 -0.24 32.79
CA ALA A 7 -0.39 0.28 32.18
C ALA A 7 -0.12 1.71 32.64
N THR A 8 1.14 2.01 32.92
CA THR A 8 1.55 3.35 33.34
C THR A 8 1.44 4.35 32.20
N HIS A 9 1.82 3.93 30.98
CA HIS A 9 1.83 4.76 29.79
C HIS A 9 1.28 4.01 28.57
N ASN A 10 0.48 4.67 27.74
CA ASN A 10 0.01 4.20 26.44
C ASN A 10 0.33 5.28 25.42
N VAL A 11 1.52 5.22 24.86
CA VAL A 11 2.08 6.25 23.99
C VAL A 11 1.63 6.06 22.54
N PRO A 12 0.75 6.92 22.01
CA PRO A 12 0.35 6.88 20.62
C PRO A 12 1.28 7.71 19.75
N ALA A 13 1.50 7.23 18.53
CA ALA A 13 2.19 7.94 17.45
C ALA A 13 1.49 7.65 16.13
N MET A 14 1.40 8.63 15.25
CA MET A 14 0.64 8.56 14.01
C MET A 14 1.37 9.29 12.89
N VAL A 15 1.42 8.66 11.72
CA VAL A 15 1.86 9.27 10.46
C VAL A 15 0.84 8.91 9.40
N LEU A 16 0.26 9.92 8.72
CA LEU A 16 -0.79 9.75 7.72
C LEU A 16 -0.50 10.59 6.47
N GLY A 17 -1.05 10.12 5.35
CA GLY A 17 -0.97 10.76 4.04
C GLY A 17 0.26 10.35 3.24
N ASP A 18 0.15 10.35 1.92
CA ASP A 18 1.19 9.83 1.01
C ASP A 18 2.52 10.58 1.10
N LYS A 19 2.46 11.87 1.48
CA LYS A 19 3.64 12.71 1.75
C LYS A 19 3.96 12.81 3.24
N MET A 20 3.41 11.94 4.10
CA MET A 20 3.58 11.95 5.56
C MET A 20 3.27 13.31 6.18
N GLN A 21 2.32 14.06 5.61
CA GLN A 21 2.01 15.44 5.98
C GLN A 21 1.30 15.58 7.32
N THR A 22 0.64 14.52 7.79
CA THR A 22 0.01 14.50 9.11
C THR A 22 0.81 13.65 10.06
N GLN A 23 1.48 14.28 11.03
CA GLN A 23 2.28 13.63 12.05
C GLN A 23 1.78 14.08 13.42
N TRP A 24 1.56 13.14 14.32
CA TRP A 24 1.15 13.44 15.67
C TRP A 24 1.60 12.36 16.65
N ALA A 25 1.94 12.77 17.86
CA ALA A 25 2.27 11.86 18.96
C ALA A 25 1.95 12.48 20.31
N SER A 26 1.86 11.65 21.33
CA SER A 26 1.77 12.03 22.73
C SER A 26 2.73 11.19 23.56
N ASP A 27 3.36 11.76 24.55
CA ASP A 27 4.24 11.02 25.46
C ASP A 27 3.47 10.33 26.60
N ASP A 28 2.17 10.60 26.76
CA ASP A 28 1.25 10.01 27.76
C ASP A 28 1.88 9.93 29.17
N GLY A 29 2.52 11.03 29.61
CA GLY A 29 3.13 11.14 30.94
C GLY A 29 4.58 10.68 31.06
N GLU A 30 5.21 10.19 29.99
CA GLU A 30 6.66 10.05 29.93
C GLU A 30 7.36 11.43 29.83
N PRO A 31 8.64 11.55 30.13
CA PRO A 31 9.38 12.80 29.92
C PRO A 31 9.25 13.29 28.47
N GLN A 32 9.01 14.58 28.32
CA GLN A 32 8.71 15.20 27.03
C GLN A 32 9.72 14.83 25.94
N GLY A 33 9.25 14.38 24.80
CA GLY A 33 10.05 14.05 23.61
C GLY A 33 10.84 12.74 23.72
N THR A 34 10.61 11.89 24.75
CA THR A 34 11.36 10.65 24.92
C THR A 34 10.65 9.40 24.40
N SER A 35 9.38 9.52 24.02
CA SER A 35 8.56 8.36 23.63
C SER A 35 7.81 8.57 22.32
N GLY A 36 6.86 9.47 22.26
CA GLY A 36 6.03 9.65 21.07
C GLY A 36 6.76 10.22 19.87
N ALA A 37 7.48 11.31 20.04
CA ALA A 37 8.25 11.95 18.97
C ALA A 37 9.31 11.02 18.34
N PRO A 38 10.10 10.24 19.09
CA PRO A 38 11.01 9.25 18.52
C PRO A 38 10.33 8.17 17.67
N ILE A 39 9.10 7.75 18.02
CA ILE A 39 8.34 6.79 17.19
C ILE A 39 7.98 7.44 15.85
N VAL A 40 7.44 8.67 15.84
CA VAL A 40 7.13 9.39 14.60
C VAL A 40 8.37 9.55 13.73
N GLN A 41 9.49 10.01 14.30
CA GLN A 41 10.75 10.17 13.57
C GLN A 41 11.23 8.84 12.94
N MET A 42 11.08 7.73 13.65
CA MET A 42 11.43 6.40 13.16
C MET A 42 10.52 5.98 12.00
N LEU A 43 9.20 6.22 12.09
CA LEU A 43 8.25 5.92 11.02
C LEU A 43 8.59 6.71 9.75
N VAL A 44 8.80 8.02 9.88
CA VAL A 44 9.17 8.90 8.76
C VAL A 44 10.49 8.48 8.13
N ALA A 45 11.52 8.18 8.94
CA ALA A 45 12.83 7.74 8.44
C ALA A 45 12.77 6.40 7.70
N GLN A 46 11.76 5.56 7.96
CA GLN A 46 11.54 4.29 7.27
C GLN A 46 10.54 4.40 6.10
N GLY A 47 10.06 5.59 5.79
CA GLY A 47 9.06 5.80 4.74
C GLY A 47 7.68 5.21 5.06
N ILE A 48 7.37 4.91 6.33
CA ILE A 48 6.12 4.26 6.73
C ILE A 48 5.07 5.32 7.03
N THR A 49 3.96 5.27 6.31
CA THR A 49 2.80 6.16 6.46
C THR A 49 1.50 5.37 6.63
N ASN A 50 0.40 6.10 6.81
CA ASN A 50 -0.96 5.57 6.98
C ASN A 50 -1.04 4.57 8.15
N VAL A 51 -0.33 4.88 9.25
CA VAL A 51 -0.19 4.02 10.41
C VAL A 51 -0.44 4.78 11.71
N VAL A 52 -1.05 4.07 12.67
CA VAL A 52 -1.12 4.47 14.09
C VAL A 52 -0.44 3.38 14.91
N VAL A 53 0.55 3.77 15.69
CA VAL A 53 1.26 2.88 16.62
C VAL A 53 0.92 3.29 18.04
N VAL A 54 0.64 2.34 18.92
CA VAL A 54 0.49 2.58 20.35
C VAL A 54 1.43 1.64 21.10
N VAL A 55 2.41 2.23 21.81
CA VAL A 55 3.32 1.45 22.66
C VAL A 55 2.84 1.55 24.09
N THR A 56 2.52 0.41 24.69
CA THR A 56 2.06 0.29 26.07
C THR A 56 3.23 -0.09 26.98
N ARG A 57 3.47 0.68 28.02
CA ARG A 57 4.54 0.44 28.99
C ARG A 57 3.99 0.24 30.39
N TYR A 58 4.46 -0.80 31.06
CA TYR A 58 4.30 -1.04 32.46
C TYR A 58 5.62 -0.68 33.18
N PHE A 59 5.57 0.26 34.13
CA PHE A 59 6.76 0.65 34.89
C PHE A 59 7.14 -0.44 35.88
N GLY A 60 8.34 -0.98 35.76
CA GLY A 60 8.87 -2.05 36.61
C GLY A 60 9.79 -1.58 37.76
N GLY A 61 9.71 -0.32 38.16
CA GLY A 61 10.52 0.21 39.29
C GLY A 61 11.93 0.71 38.91
N ILE A 62 12.41 0.40 37.71
CA ILE A 62 13.76 0.84 37.23
C ILE A 62 13.61 1.97 36.21
N LYS A 63 14.30 3.09 36.47
CA LYS A 63 14.34 4.23 35.57
C LYS A 63 15.31 3.95 34.41
N LEU A 64 14.81 4.03 33.18
CA LEU A 64 15.60 3.78 31.97
C LEU A 64 16.48 4.98 31.55
N GLY A 65 16.18 6.19 32.04
CA GLY A 65 16.72 7.44 31.54
C GLY A 65 16.20 7.83 30.17
N THR A 66 16.47 9.04 29.71
CA THR A 66 15.95 9.59 28.45
C THR A 66 16.36 8.76 27.23
N GLY A 67 17.66 8.45 27.10
CA GLY A 67 18.16 7.62 26.01
C GLY A 67 17.66 6.16 26.05
N GLY A 68 17.42 5.62 27.25
CA GLY A 68 16.84 4.29 27.43
C GLY A 68 15.38 4.25 27.00
N LEU A 69 14.60 5.31 27.33
CA LEU A 69 13.22 5.44 26.89
C LEU A 69 13.12 5.52 25.37
N VAL A 70 13.88 6.40 24.73
CA VAL A 70 13.90 6.52 23.26
C VAL A 70 14.15 5.16 22.60
N ARG A 71 15.17 4.41 23.06
CA ARG A 71 15.46 3.07 22.52
C ARG A 71 14.34 2.08 22.77
N ALA A 72 13.77 2.03 23.97
CA ALA A 72 12.70 1.09 24.31
C ALA A 72 11.45 1.33 23.45
N TYR A 73 11.01 2.59 23.32
CA TYR A 73 9.83 2.94 22.54
C TYR A 73 10.01 2.69 21.04
N THR A 74 11.14 3.10 20.48
CA THR A 74 11.43 2.87 19.05
C THR A 74 11.62 1.39 18.72
N SER A 75 12.29 0.63 19.58
CA SER A 75 12.45 -0.83 19.38
C SER A 75 11.13 -1.57 19.48
N SER A 76 10.28 -1.22 20.45
CA SER A 76 8.94 -1.82 20.58
C SER A 76 8.06 -1.53 19.37
N ALA A 77 8.09 -0.29 18.86
CA ALA A 77 7.37 0.08 17.65
C ALA A 77 7.86 -0.70 16.43
N LYS A 78 9.18 -0.85 16.24
CA LYS A 78 9.78 -1.65 15.15
C LYS A 78 9.35 -3.11 15.22
N LEU A 79 9.36 -3.72 16.41
CA LEU A 79 8.90 -5.09 16.58
C LEU A 79 7.42 -5.26 16.23
N GLY A 80 6.59 -4.29 16.62
CA GLY A 80 5.16 -4.28 16.28
C GLY A 80 4.93 -4.17 14.77
N LEU A 81 5.68 -3.30 14.09
CA LEU A 81 5.62 -3.15 12.63
C LEU A 81 6.09 -4.41 11.90
N ALA A 82 7.21 -5.01 12.35
CA ALA A 82 7.71 -6.25 11.78
C ALA A 82 6.71 -7.41 11.92
N ALA A 83 6.00 -7.48 13.05
CA ALA A 83 4.97 -8.49 13.28
C ALA A 83 3.68 -8.23 12.48
N ALA A 84 3.33 -6.95 12.26
CA ALA A 84 2.15 -6.57 11.48
C ALA A 84 2.33 -6.73 9.97
N GLY A 85 3.57 -6.62 9.51
CA GLY A 85 3.91 -6.48 8.10
C GLY A 85 3.67 -5.06 7.59
N VAL A 86 4.42 -4.69 6.56
CA VAL A 86 4.30 -3.43 5.82
C VAL A 86 4.13 -3.81 4.36
N CYS A 87 3.32 -3.07 3.62
CA CYS A 87 3.13 -3.24 2.18
C CYS A 87 3.09 -1.88 1.52
N ASP A 88 3.54 -1.82 0.29
CA ASP A 88 3.30 -0.66 -0.54
C ASP A 88 1.84 -0.60 -0.97
N VAL A 89 1.33 0.60 -1.16
CA VAL A 89 -0.02 0.83 -1.67
C VAL A 89 0.08 1.79 -2.85
N CYS A 90 -0.69 1.53 -3.89
CA CYS A 90 -0.80 2.42 -5.03
C CYS A 90 -2.27 2.64 -5.39
N GLU A 91 -2.55 3.78 -6.01
CA GLU A 91 -3.85 4.01 -6.63
C GLU A 91 -3.92 3.28 -7.96
N ARG A 92 -5.05 2.63 -8.19
CA ARG A 92 -5.38 2.02 -9.47
C ARG A 92 -6.79 2.38 -9.89
N ASN A 93 -6.98 2.61 -11.18
CA ASN A 93 -8.29 2.74 -11.78
C ASN A 93 -8.76 1.38 -12.26
N VAL A 94 -9.97 1.02 -11.87
CA VAL A 94 -10.65 -0.19 -12.33
C VAL A 94 -11.73 0.20 -13.32
N LEU A 95 -11.55 -0.20 -14.57
CA LEU A 95 -12.46 0.03 -15.68
C LEU A 95 -13.25 -1.25 -15.96
N THR A 96 -14.55 -1.25 -15.77
CA THR A 96 -15.39 -2.40 -16.08
C THR A 96 -16.03 -2.22 -17.44
N TYR A 97 -15.72 -3.12 -18.37
CA TYR A 97 -16.27 -3.13 -19.73
C TYR A 97 -17.20 -4.31 -19.93
N ALA A 98 -18.33 -4.08 -20.63
CA ALA A 98 -19.14 -5.12 -21.20
C ALA A 98 -18.71 -5.34 -22.66
N LEU A 99 -18.31 -6.58 -22.97
CA LEU A 99 -17.71 -7.00 -24.25
C LEU A 99 -18.43 -8.23 -24.79
N ASP A 100 -18.49 -8.36 -26.10
CA ASP A 100 -18.88 -9.62 -26.72
C ASP A 100 -17.83 -10.72 -26.50
N TYR A 101 -18.24 -11.95 -26.39
CA TYR A 101 -17.37 -13.12 -26.18
C TYR A 101 -16.25 -13.27 -27.22
N THR A 102 -16.50 -12.80 -28.45
CA THR A 102 -15.52 -12.85 -29.56
C THR A 102 -14.25 -12.05 -29.25
N TYR A 103 -14.33 -11.04 -28.37
CA TYR A 103 -13.18 -10.22 -27.99
C TYR A 103 -12.38 -10.76 -26.79
N LEU A 104 -12.96 -11.71 -26.02
CA LEU A 104 -12.37 -12.22 -24.78
C LEU A 104 -10.97 -12.80 -24.99
N ALA A 105 -10.79 -13.67 -25.97
CA ALA A 105 -9.51 -14.30 -26.23
C ALA A 105 -8.42 -13.28 -26.60
N LYS A 106 -8.78 -12.25 -27.37
CA LYS A 106 -7.86 -11.17 -27.73
C LYS A 106 -7.49 -10.34 -26.53
N LEU A 107 -8.45 -10.01 -25.66
CA LEU A 107 -8.22 -9.25 -24.44
C LEU A 107 -7.27 -10.00 -23.48
N GLN A 108 -7.50 -11.30 -23.28
CA GLN A 108 -6.65 -12.15 -22.45
C GLN A 108 -5.23 -12.27 -23.01
N ASN A 109 -5.08 -12.40 -24.34
CA ASN A 109 -3.77 -12.44 -24.97
C ASN A 109 -3.01 -11.11 -24.79
N LEU A 110 -3.67 -9.97 -24.92
CA LEU A 110 -3.07 -8.66 -24.68
C LEU A 110 -2.59 -8.53 -23.22
N ALA A 111 -3.43 -8.90 -22.25
CA ALA A 111 -3.06 -8.88 -20.84
C ALA A 111 -1.87 -9.81 -20.54
N ALA A 112 -1.81 -10.99 -21.17
CA ALA A 112 -0.73 -11.95 -21.00
C ALA A 112 0.59 -11.46 -21.64
N GLN A 113 0.55 -10.82 -22.79
CA GLN A 113 1.72 -10.25 -23.46
C GLN A 113 2.34 -9.12 -22.66
N ASP A 114 1.51 -8.25 -22.10
CA ASP A 114 1.94 -7.15 -21.23
C ASP A 114 2.53 -7.66 -19.90
N ALA A 115 2.00 -8.75 -19.34
CA ALA A 115 2.53 -9.39 -18.13
C ALA A 115 3.83 -10.18 -18.38
N GLY A 116 4.05 -10.67 -19.61
CA GLY A 116 5.18 -11.53 -20.00
C GLY A 116 6.50 -10.81 -20.20
N GLY A 117 6.57 -9.50 -20.09
CA GLY A 117 7.81 -8.72 -20.22
C GLY A 117 8.81 -8.90 -19.07
N LYS A 118 8.46 -9.65 -18.01
CA LYS A 118 9.35 -9.95 -16.86
C LYS A 118 9.22 -11.39 -16.38
N ASN A 119 9.62 -12.37 -17.19
CA ASN A 119 9.95 -13.70 -16.69
C ASN A 119 11.21 -14.24 -17.38
N THR A 120 12.37 -13.77 -16.95
CA THR A 120 13.62 -14.54 -17.07
C THR A 120 14.40 -14.38 -15.77
N ALA A 121 14.62 -15.53 -15.13
CA ALA A 121 15.63 -15.83 -14.13
C ALA A 121 15.32 -15.47 -12.68
N ALA A 122 14.96 -16.51 -11.93
CA ALA A 122 15.29 -16.65 -10.52
C ALA A 122 16.79 -16.48 -10.35
N ASP A 123 17.26 -15.56 -9.53
CA ASP A 123 18.38 -15.80 -8.62
C ASP A 123 18.37 -14.82 -7.44
N ALA A 124 18.99 -15.29 -6.36
CA ALA A 124 18.94 -14.76 -5.02
C ALA A 124 19.72 -13.46 -4.82
N GLY A 125 19.16 -12.58 -3.97
CA GLY A 125 19.94 -11.76 -3.04
C GLY A 125 20.63 -10.53 -3.62
N ALA A 126 20.03 -9.35 -3.42
CA ALA A 126 20.75 -8.14 -2.96
C ALA A 126 19.75 -6.99 -2.77
N HIS A 127 19.71 -6.42 -1.57
CA HIS A 127 19.15 -5.09 -1.34
C HIS A 127 19.91 -4.06 -2.17
N SER A 128 19.24 -3.40 -3.09
CA SER A 128 19.72 -2.13 -3.64
C SER A 128 18.56 -1.14 -3.65
N SER A 129 18.72 -0.11 -2.79
CA SER A 129 18.02 1.15 -2.89
C SER A 129 18.29 1.76 -4.27
N GLY A 130 17.23 2.00 -5.04
CA GLY A 130 17.34 2.69 -6.32
C GLY A 130 15.94 3.02 -6.80
N ASP A 131 15.64 4.33 -6.91
CA ASP A 131 14.48 4.89 -7.57
C ASP A 131 14.28 4.26 -8.95
N GLU A 132 13.36 3.31 -9.06
CA GLU A 132 12.79 2.92 -10.34
C GLU A 132 11.48 3.70 -10.51
N PRO A 133 11.32 4.46 -11.60
CA PRO A 133 10.06 5.16 -11.85
C PRO A 133 8.95 4.12 -12.05
N ALA A 134 7.84 4.32 -11.37
CA ALA A 134 6.61 3.52 -11.42
C ALA A 134 5.94 3.54 -12.82
N GLY A 135 6.64 3.06 -13.86
CA GLY A 135 6.23 3.17 -15.25
C GLY A 135 6.47 1.93 -16.12
N SER A 136 7.14 0.87 -15.64
CA SER A 136 7.53 -0.29 -16.48
C SER A 136 6.70 -1.56 -16.21
N GLY A 137 5.44 -1.42 -15.80
CA GLY A 137 4.51 -2.51 -15.61
C GLY A 137 3.55 -2.68 -16.80
N ALA A 138 2.80 -3.78 -16.81
CA ALA A 138 1.73 -4.04 -17.77
C ALA A 138 0.78 -2.82 -17.90
N LEU A 139 0.28 -2.56 -19.11
CA LEU A 139 -0.67 -1.47 -19.39
C LEU A 139 -1.92 -1.63 -18.52
N PHE A 140 -2.39 -2.85 -18.38
CA PHE A 140 -3.52 -3.21 -17.51
C PHE A 140 -3.42 -4.68 -17.06
N THR A 141 -4.15 -5.00 -16.00
CA THR A 141 -4.37 -6.36 -15.54
C THR A 141 -5.87 -6.66 -15.50
N ILE A 142 -6.24 -7.90 -15.81
CA ILE A 142 -7.63 -8.34 -15.66
C ILE A 142 -7.82 -8.80 -14.22
N GLU A 143 -8.63 -8.06 -13.43
CA GLU A 143 -8.95 -8.42 -12.05
C GLU A 143 -10.05 -9.45 -11.96
N ASN A 144 -11.09 -9.29 -12.76
CA ASN A 144 -12.25 -10.16 -12.73
C ASN A 144 -12.91 -10.28 -14.11
N LEU A 145 -13.50 -11.44 -14.38
CA LEU A 145 -14.33 -11.72 -15.53
C LEU A 145 -15.66 -12.30 -15.05
N THR A 146 -16.75 -11.63 -15.38
CA THR A 146 -18.10 -12.11 -15.09
C THR A 146 -18.78 -12.47 -16.40
N TYR A 147 -19.35 -13.65 -16.47
CA TYR A 147 -19.95 -14.22 -17.66
C TYR A 147 -21.48 -14.17 -17.54
N THR A 148 -22.11 -13.40 -18.43
CA THR A 148 -23.57 -13.33 -18.60
C THR A 148 -23.88 -13.50 -20.09
N ASP A 149 -24.87 -12.85 -20.62
CA ASP A 149 -25.11 -12.68 -22.09
C ASP A 149 -23.96 -11.89 -22.76
N VAL A 150 -23.21 -11.13 -21.99
CA VAL A 150 -21.95 -10.48 -22.39
C VAL A 150 -20.87 -10.77 -21.35
N VAL A 151 -19.61 -10.59 -21.73
CA VAL A 151 -18.49 -10.67 -20.77
C VAL A 151 -18.30 -9.31 -20.12
N GLN A 152 -18.37 -9.26 -18.79
CA GLN A 152 -17.95 -8.09 -18.03
C GLN A 152 -16.51 -8.29 -17.56
N ALA A 153 -15.59 -7.47 -18.08
CA ALA A 153 -14.18 -7.50 -17.74
C ALA A 153 -13.82 -6.29 -16.88
N ALA A 154 -13.33 -6.52 -15.66
CA ALA A 154 -12.76 -5.49 -14.79
C ALA A 154 -11.25 -5.41 -15.05
N LEU A 155 -10.80 -4.27 -15.60
CA LEU A 155 -9.43 -3.99 -15.99
C LEU A 155 -8.82 -2.98 -15.02
N SER A 156 -7.71 -3.32 -14.39
CA SER A 156 -6.99 -2.46 -13.46
C SER A 156 -5.75 -1.88 -14.11
N CYS A 157 -5.59 -0.57 -14.05
CA CYS A 157 -4.42 0.15 -14.57
C CYS A 157 -3.99 1.27 -13.62
N VAL A 158 -2.79 1.80 -13.81
CA VAL A 158 -2.36 3.02 -13.12
C VAL A 158 -3.12 4.24 -13.67
N PRO A 159 -3.37 5.28 -12.84
CA PRO A 159 -4.18 6.44 -13.25
C PRO A 159 -3.71 7.10 -14.54
N GLU A 160 -2.39 7.15 -14.77
CA GLU A 160 -1.77 7.80 -15.92
C GLU A 160 -2.04 7.08 -17.24
N ARG A 161 -2.43 5.79 -17.18
CA ARG A 161 -2.67 4.93 -18.36
C ARG A 161 -4.14 4.67 -18.66
N VAL A 162 -5.05 5.31 -17.95
CA VAL A 162 -6.51 5.12 -18.14
C VAL A 162 -6.92 5.38 -19.59
N ASP A 163 -6.45 6.48 -20.20
CA ASP A 163 -6.81 6.81 -21.58
C ASP A 163 -6.19 5.86 -22.59
N GLU A 164 -4.98 5.34 -22.34
CA GLU A 164 -4.37 4.30 -23.17
C GLU A 164 -5.19 3.01 -23.14
N VAL A 165 -5.67 2.58 -21.99
CA VAL A 165 -6.52 1.40 -21.85
C VAL A 165 -7.87 1.61 -22.55
N LYS A 166 -8.49 2.79 -22.39
CA LYS A 166 -9.75 3.14 -23.09
C LYS A 166 -9.59 3.07 -24.60
N ASN A 167 -8.51 3.64 -25.13
CA ASN A 167 -8.21 3.60 -26.56
C ASN A 167 -7.92 2.18 -27.05
N LEU A 168 -7.20 1.37 -26.27
CA LEU A 168 -6.91 -0.03 -26.59
C LEU A 168 -8.22 -0.82 -26.72
N ILE A 169 -9.13 -0.69 -25.74
CA ILE A 169 -10.41 -1.39 -25.77
C ILE A 169 -11.30 -0.91 -26.92
N ALA A 170 -11.34 0.38 -27.21
CA ALA A 170 -12.06 0.93 -28.35
C ALA A 170 -11.55 0.35 -29.67
N ASN A 171 -10.24 0.27 -29.86
CA ASN A 171 -9.61 -0.32 -31.04
C ASN A 171 -9.85 -1.83 -31.13
N LEU A 172 -9.72 -2.56 -30.01
CA LEU A 172 -9.96 -4.00 -29.94
C LEU A 172 -11.36 -4.37 -30.36
N THR A 173 -12.34 -3.59 -29.95
CA THR A 173 -13.78 -3.87 -30.13
C THR A 173 -14.40 -3.13 -31.32
N GLY A 174 -13.62 -2.30 -32.03
CA GLY A 174 -14.18 -1.40 -33.05
C GLY A 174 -15.21 -0.41 -32.49
N GLY A 175 -15.04 -0.01 -31.23
CA GLY A 175 -15.95 0.89 -30.52
C GLY A 175 -17.20 0.21 -29.92
N GLN A 176 -17.33 -1.11 -30.03
CA GLN A 176 -18.50 -1.85 -29.50
C GLN A 176 -18.40 -2.17 -28.00
N GLY A 177 -17.21 -2.05 -27.40
CA GLY A 177 -17.00 -2.23 -25.97
C GLY A 177 -17.66 -1.10 -25.17
N ARG A 178 -18.57 -1.46 -24.27
CA ARG A 178 -19.27 -0.48 -23.42
C ARG A 178 -18.61 -0.37 -22.06
N LEU A 179 -18.12 0.81 -21.69
CA LEU A 179 -17.67 1.10 -20.33
C LEU A 179 -18.90 1.14 -19.39
N CYS A 180 -18.90 0.30 -18.39
CA CYS A 180 -19.98 0.16 -17.40
C CYS A 180 -19.69 0.97 -16.14
N SER A 181 -18.44 0.93 -15.63
CA SER A 181 -18.01 1.70 -14.47
C SER A 181 -16.52 2.02 -14.54
N GLU A 182 -16.16 3.10 -13.87
CA GLU A 182 -14.77 3.54 -13.64
C GLU A 182 -14.65 3.90 -12.17
N GLU A 183 -13.75 3.26 -11.46
CA GLU A 183 -13.55 3.44 -10.02
C GLU A 183 -12.07 3.56 -9.72
N THR A 184 -11.70 4.47 -8.81
CA THR A 184 -10.34 4.54 -8.27
C THR A 184 -10.29 3.78 -6.94
N ARG A 185 -9.32 2.89 -6.80
CA ARG A 185 -9.09 2.09 -5.59
C ARG A 185 -7.64 2.16 -5.17
N VAL A 186 -7.41 2.13 -3.85
CA VAL A 186 -6.09 1.92 -3.29
C VAL A 186 -5.88 0.42 -3.13
N VAL A 187 -4.85 -0.11 -3.78
CA VAL A 187 -4.50 -1.53 -3.74
C VAL A 187 -3.14 -1.74 -3.09
N ARG A 188 -2.93 -2.91 -2.51
CA ARG A 188 -1.63 -3.37 -2.00
C ARG A 188 -0.81 -3.94 -3.15
N VAL A 189 0.49 -3.63 -3.17
CA VAL A 189 1.45 -4.09 -4.19
C VAL A 189 2.55 -4.91 -3.52
#